data_453a5897a3ec316683e495f078a49753
#
_entry.id   453a5897a3ec316683e495f078a49753
#
_cell.length_a   1.000
_cell.length_b   1.000
_cell.length_c   1.000
_cell.angle_alpha   90.00
_cell.angle_beta   90.00
_cell.angle_gamma   90.00
#
_symmetry.space_group_name_H-M   'P 1'
#
loop_
_entity.id
_entity.type
_entity.pdbx_description
1 polymer ?
#
loop_
_entity_poly.entity_id
_entity_poly.type
_entity_poly.pdbx_seq_one_letter_code
_entity_poly.pdbx_strand_id
1 'polypeptide(L)'
;MSPNPTRGSMEQAFSGRAAEPPTMAALKARETKFLREHELCRLATASKDAKPHVVPVIYTLDGGDVVVAVDYKTRKLKNLRENPRVALVVDEYRPNRGLMLEGDCEIIERGPEYLRLLKILFERFEFYRKNPWGEGESPILKIRPTKAVMW
;
A
#
# COMPACT_ATOMS: atom_id res chain seq x y z
N MET A 1 5.91 31.37 -42.80
CA MET A 1 5.16 31.02 -41.56
C MET A 1 5.11 29.51 -41.48
N SER A 2 5.88 28.94 -40.58
CA SER A 2 5.74 27.51 -40.27
C SER A 2 4.43 27.32 -39.49
N PRO A 3 3.59 26.35 -39.83
CA PRO A 3 2.41 26.05 -39.02
C PRO A 3 2.84 25.61 -37.65
N ASN A 4 2.35 26.29 -36.65
CA ASN A 4 2.43 25.88 -35.25
C ASN A 4 1.93 24.42 -35.16
N PRO A 5 2.68 23.49 -34.55
CA PRO A 5 2.14 22.16 -34.33
C PRO A 5 0.86 22.30 -33.51
N THR A 6 -0.19 21.81 -34.09
CA THR A 6 -1.55 21.91 -33.54
C THR A 6 -1.56 21.34 -32.13
N ARG A 7 -2.11 22.09 -31.16
CA ARG A 7 -2.35 21.70 -29.77
C ARG A 7 -2.90 20.27 -29.63
N GLY A 8 -3.58 19.76 -30.65
CA GLY A 8 -4.19 18.45 -30.66
C GLY A 8 -3.21 17.27 -30.65
N SER A 9 -2.00 17.40 -31.17
CA SER A 9 -1.03 16.30 -31.17
C SER A 9 -0.31 16.14 -29.84
N MET A 10 -0.21 17.21 -29.03
CA MET A 10 0.35 17.13 -27.68
C MET A 10 -0.66 16.62 -26.66
N GLU A 11 -1.93 16.96 -26.81
CA GLU A 11 -3.00 16.44 -25.95
C GLU A 11 -3.22 14.93 -26.13
N GLN A 12 -3.11 14.42 -27.36
CA GLN A 12 -3.21 12.98 -27.60
C GLN A 12 -2.03 12.18 -27.03
N ALA A 13 -0.82 12.74 -27.01
CA ALA A 13 0.34 12.09 -26.40
C ALA A 13 0.26 12.06 -24.88
N PHE A 14 -0.36 13.08 -24.24
CA PHE A 14 -0.59 13.11 -22.79
C PHE A 14 -1.72 12.21 -22.35
N SER A 15 -2.82 12.13 -23.10
CA SER A 15 -3.96 11.26 -22.76
C SER A 15 -3.61 9.77 -22.90
N GLY A 16 -2.72 9.40 -23.83
CA GLY A 16 -2.23 8.02 -23.97
C GLY A 16 -1.36 7.55 -22.80
N ARG A 17 -0.64 8.46 -22.12
CA ARG A 17 0.15 8.14 -20.92
C ARG A 17 -0.69 8.08 -19.65
N ALA A 18 -1.78 8.84 -19.57
CA ALA A 18 -2.69 8.83 -18.42
C ALA A 18 -3.59 7.60 -18.39
N ALA A 19 -3.77 6.90 -19.53
CA ALA A 19 -4.66 5.75 -19.66
C ALA A 19 -3.98 4.40 -19.35
N GLU A 20 -2.64 4.35 -19.28
CA GLU A 20 -1.94 3.14 -18.86
C GLU A 20 -1.78 3.13 -17.34
N PRO A 21 -2.36 2.13 -16.63
CA PRO A 21 -2.07 1.97 -15.21
C PRO A 21 -0.56 1.74 -15.05
N PRO A 22 0.06 2.31 -13.98
CA PRO A 22 1.47 2.06 -13.72
C PRO A 22 1.70 0.56 -13.69
N THR A 23 2.70 0.09 -14.45
CA THR A 23 3.07 -1.32 -14.51
C THR A 23 3.45 -1.74 -13.10
N MET A 24 2.66 -2.65 -12.50
CA MET A 24 2.94 -3.16 -11.18
C MET A 24 4.24 -3.93 -11.19
N ALA A 25 5.20 -3.49 -10.36
CA ALA A 25 6.40 -4.26 -10.12
C ALA A 25 6.01 -5.50 -9.30
N ALA A 26 6.02 -6.67 -9.93
CA ALA A 26 5.87 -7.91 -9.19
C ALA A 26 7.03 -8.05 -8.21
N LEU A 27 6.73 -8.34 -6.95
CA LEU A 27 7.76 -8.62 -5.95
C LEU A 27 8.55 -9.85 -6.36
N LYS A 28 9.87 -9.76 -6.20
CA LYS A 28 10.77 -10.91 -6.39
C LYS A 28 10.57 -11.93 -5.26
N ALA A 29 10.89 -13.19 -5.53
CA ALA A 29 10.75 -14.26 -4.53
C ALA A 29 11.49 -13.94 -3.21
N ARG A 30 12.70 -13.37 -3.28
CA ARG A 30 13.48 -12.98 -2.10
C ARG A 30 12.83 -11.85 -1.30
N GLU A 31 12.15 -10.93 -1.98
CA GLU A 31 11.42 -9.82 -1.37
C GLU A 31 10.17 -10.32 -0.65
N THR A 32 9.42 -11.18 -1.29
CA THR A 32 8.25 -11.83 -0.69
C THR A 32 8.62 -12.66 0.53
N LYS A 33 9.71 -13.43 0.43
CA LYS A 33 10.21 -14.21 1.56
C LYS A 33 10.58 -13.32 2.75
N PHE A 34 11.30 -12.24 2.51
CA PHE A 34 11.68 -11.28 3.56
C PHE A 34 10.45 -10.70 4.26
N LEU A 35 9.44 -10.29 3.48
CA LEU A 35 8.19 -9.76 4.04
C LEU A 35 7.44 -10.81 4.87
N ARG A 36 7.43 -12.07 4.45
CA ARG A 36 6.75 -13.15 5.20
C ARG A 36 7.44 -13.50 6.51
N GLU A 37 8.74 -13.28 6.61
CA GLU A 37 9.53 -13.51 7.82
C GLU A 37 9.33 -12.42 8.88
N HIS A 38 8.65 -11.32 8.53
CA HIS A 38 8.41 -10.18 9.40
C HIS A 38 6.91 -9.90 9.53
N GLU A 39 6.55 -9.17 10.56
CA GLU A 39 5.15 -8.83 10.87
C GLU A 39 4.93 -7.32 11.01
N LEU A 40 5.99 -6.58 11.26
CA LEU A 40 5.94 -5.14 11.54
C LEU A 40 6.60 -4.37 10.41
N CYS A 41 5.91 -3.35 9.93
CA CYS A 41 6.50 -2.37 9.04
C CYS A 41 6.27 -0.96 9.58
N ARG A 42 7.04 -0.02 9.07
CA ARG A 42 6.81 1.40 9.28
C ARG A 42 6.16 1.93 8.03
N LEU A 43 4.91 2.35 8.19
CA LEU A 43 4.07 2.81 7.09
C LEU A 43 4.08 4.33 7.03
N ALA A 44 4.52 4.87 5.91
CA ALA A 44 4.54 6.30 5.63
C ALA A 44 3.38 6.68 4.71
N THR A 45 2.67 7.72 5.10
CA THR A 45 1.61 8.37 4.32
C THR A 45 1.85 9.87 4.30
N ALA A 46 1.18 10.58 3.43
CA ALA A 46 1.23 12.03 3.40
C ALA A 46 -0.17 12.60 3.14
N SER A 47 -0.44 13.79 3.69
CA SER A 47 -1.66 14.51 3.39
C SER A 47 -1.64 15.05 1.95
N LYS A 48 -2.76 15.60 1.48
CA LYS A 48 -2.81 16.28 0.19
C LYS A 48 -1.82 17.47 0.10
N ASP A 49 -1.47 18.06 1.25
CA ASP A 49 -0.50 19.15 1.35
C ASP A 49 0.92 18.64 1.60
N ALA A 50 1.16 17.37 1.34
CA ALA A 50 2.46 16.71 1.48
C ALA A 50 3.06 16.72 2.90
N LYS A 51 2.22 16.75 3.95
CA LYS A 51 2.69 16.57 5.32
C LYS A 51 2.97 15.09 5.56
N PRO A 52 4.22 14.69 5.81
CA PRO A 52 4.57 13.31 6.02
C PRO A 52 4.13 12.79 7.39
N HIS A 53 3.80 11.51 7.44
CA HIS A 53 3.42 10.81 8.66
C HIS A 53 3.95 9.37 8.58
N VAL A 54 4.52 8.86 9.65
CA VAL A 54 5.02 7.48 9.71
C VAL A 54 4.70 6.86 11.05
N VAL A 55 4.18 5.63 11.01
CA VAL A 55 3.84 4.85 12.22
C VAL A 55 4.13 3.37 11.98
N PRO A 56 4.45 2.61 13.05
CA PRO A 56 4.54 1.16 12.95
C PRO A 56 3.15 0.54 12.83
N VAL A 57 3.02 -0.44 11.95
CA VAL A 57 1.81 -1.24 11.80
C VAL A 57 2.18 -2.69 11.55
N ILE A 58 1.34 -3.62 12.02
CA ILE A 58 1.48 -5.03 11.65
C ILE A 58 0.80 -5.27 10.32
N TYR A 59 1.34 -6.20 9.55
CA TYR A 59 0.87 -6.50 8.20
C TYR A 59 0.90 -7.99 7.90
N THR A 60 0.15 -8.37 6.88
CA THR A 60 0.29 -9.67 6.23
C THR A 60 0.31 -9.48 4.72
N LEU A 61 0.49 -10.55 3.98
CA LEU A 61 0.50 -10.54 2.53
C LEU A 61 -0.73 -11.26 1.97
N ASP A 62 -1.25 -10.71 0.90
CA ASP A 62 -2.22 -11.35 0.01
C ASP A 62 -1.59 -11.41 -1.38
N GLY A 63 -0.99 -12.57 -1.73
CA GLY A 63 -0.16 -12.64 -2.92
C GLY A 63 1.00 -11.63 -2.84
N GLY A 64 1.05 -10.70 -3.78
CA GLY A 64 2.04 -9.62 -3.80
C GLY A 64 1.60 -8.34 -3.09
N ASP A 65 0.38 -8.29 -2.54
CA ASP A 65 -0.15 -7.11 -1.88
C ASP A 65 0.09 -7.14 -0.38
N VAL A 66 0.31 -5.98 0.22
CA VAL A 66 0.47 -5.81 1.67
C VAL A 66 -0.87 -5.41 2.27
N VAL A 67 -1.29 -6.10 3.32
CA VAL A 67 -2.62 -5.95 3.94
C VAL A 67 -2.46 -5.51 5.38
N VAL A 68 -3.12 -4.42 5.74
CA VAL A 68 -3.06 -3.79 7.07
C VAL A 68 -4.46 -3.42 7.54
N ALA A 69 -4.82 -3.76 8.78
CA ALA A 69 -6.04 -3.25 9.40
C ALA A 69 -5.72 -1.95 10.14
N VAL A 70 -6.63 -0.98 10.08
CA VAL A 70 -6.45 0.32 10.71
C VAL A 70 -7.73 0.79 11.39
N ASP A 71 -7.60 1.68 12.36
CA ASP A 71 -8.75 2.31 13.00
C ASP A 71 -9.25 3.52 12.21
N TYR A 72 -10.56 3.79 12.28
CA TYR A 72 -11.18 4.90 11.57
C TYR A 72 -10.63 6.28 11.95
N LYS A 73 -10.25 6.47 13.20
CA LYS A 73 -9.81 7.79 13.73
C LYS A 73 -8.31 8.03 13.60
N THR A 74 -7.64 7.40 12.63
CA THR A 74 -6.20 7.53 12.47
C THR A 74 -5.82 8.55 11.41
N ARG A 75 -4.67 9.21 11.63
CA ARG A 75 -4.10 10.15 10.66
C ARG A 75 -3.80 9.46 9.33
N LYS A 76 -3.29 8.23 9.36
CA LYS A 76 -2.95 7.48 8.16
C LYS A 76 -4.18 7.25 7.27
N LEU A 77 -5.32 6.92 7.84
CA LEU A 77 -6.55 6.74 7.08
C LEU A 77 -7.00 8.05 6.42
N LYS A 78 -6.99 9.14 7.18
CA LYS A 78 -7.30 10.47 6.65
C LYS A 78 -6.37 10.84 5.50
N ASN A 79 -5.08 10.62 5.65
CA ASN A 79 -4.10 10.87 4.61
C ASN A 79 -4.40 10.05 3.34
N LEU A 80 -4.69 8.76 3.51
CA LEU A 80 -4.93 7.84 2.38
C LEU A 80 -6.21 8.14 1.60
N ARG A 81 -7.23 8.69 2.25
CA ARG A 81 -8.44 9.15 1.56
C ARG A 81 -8.15 10.32 0.61
N GLU A 82 -7.15 11.12 0.90
CA GLU A 82 -6.75 12.27 0.10
C GLU A 82 -5.59 11.97 -0.84
N ASN A 83 -4.70 11.06 -0.44
CA ASN A 83 -3.50 10.70 -1.18
C ASN A 83 -3.22 9.20 -1.00
N PRO A 84 -3.51 8.38 -2.02
CA PRO A 84 -3.37 6.92 -1.89
C PRO A 84 -1.94 6.41 -1.96
N ARG A 85 -0.97 7.25 -2.20
CA ARG A 85 0.44 6.84 -2.29
C ARG A 85 1.02 6.57 -0.92
N VAL A 86 1.75 5.47 -0.81
CA VAL A 86 2.39 5.05 0.43
C VAL A 86 3.83 4.64 0.18
N ALA A 87 4.59 4.66 1.26
CA ALA A 87 5.85 3.93 1.34
C ALA A 87 5.85 3.14 2.65
N LEU A 88 6.55 2.03 2.67
CA LEU A 88 6.77 1.28 3.89
C LEU A 88 8.18 0.70 3.91
N VAL A 89 8.67 0.45 5.10
CA VAL A 89 9.96 -0.21 5.29
C VAL A 89 9.84 -1.31 6.33
N VAL A 90 10.47 -2.44 6.01
CA VAL A 90 10.71 -3.55 6.93
C VAL A 90 12.21 -3.71 7.01
N ASP A 91 12.77 -3.63 8.20
CA ASP A 91 14.21 -3.61 8.36
C ASP A 91 14.69 -4.34 9.62
N GLU A 92 15.94 -4.75 9.57
CA GLU A 92 16.69 -5.30 10.70
C GLU A 92 17.97 -4.49 10.89
N TYR A 93 18.41 -4.37 12.12
CA TYR A 93 19.67 -3.67 12.41
C TYR A 93 20.88 -4.62 12.33
N ARG A 94 20.72 -5.85 12.80
CA ARG A 94 21.79 -6.84 12.81
C ARG A 94 21.27 -8.21 12.35
N PRO A 95 21.65 -8.65 11.14
CA PRO A 95 22.43 -7.94 10.12
C PRO A 95 21.65 -6.76 9.54
N ASN A 96 22.36 -5.76 9.03
CA ASN A 96 21.73 -4.62 8.38
C ASN A 96 21.14 -5.07 7.04
N ARG A 97 19.83 -5.31 7.03
CA ARG A 97 19.08 -5.63 5.83
C ARG A 97 17.66 -5.07 5.94
N GLY A 98 17.07 -4.78 4.82
CA GLY A 98 15.74 -4.22 4.78
C GLY A 98 15.12 -4.24 3.39
N LEU A 99 13.85 -3.89 3.38
CA LEU A 99 13.05 -3.76 2.17
C LEU A 99 12.19 -2.51 2.29
N MET A 100 12.33 -1.59 1.34
CA MET A 100 11.45 -0.46 1.18
C MET A 100 10.52 -0.70 0.00
N LEU A 101 9.23 -0.50 0.19
CA LEU A 101 8.21 -0.53 -0.85
C LEU A 101 7.61 0.86 -1.03
N GLU A 102 7.41 1.25 -2.27
CA GLU A 102 6.45 2.28 -2.65
C GLU A 102 5.23 1.58 -3.25
N GLY A 103 4.05 2.15 -3.05
CA GLY A 103 2.83 1.55 -3.56
C GLY A 103 1.63 2.47 -3.53
N ASP A 104 0.53 1.94 -4.06
CA ASP A 104 -0.78 2.57 -4.04
C ASP A 104 -1.69 1.80 -3.09
N CYS A 105 -2.44 2.53 -2.28
CA CYS A 105 -3.31 1.96 -1.27
C CYS A 105 -4.77 2.07 -1.66
N GLU A 106 -5.48 0.94 -1.57
CA GLU A 106 -6.92 0.86 -1.65
C GLU A 106 -7.49 0.68 -0.25
N ILE A 107 -8.53 1.45 0.10
CA ILE A 107 -9.23 1.35 1.38
C ILE A 107 -10.45 0.48 1.17
N ILE A 108 -10.52 -0.66 1.86
CA ILE A 108 -11.62 -1.63 1.75
C ILE A 108 -12.35 -1.66 3.09
N GLU A 109 -13.65 -1.39 3.08
CA GLU A 109 -14.43 -1.24 4.30
C GLU A 109 -15.51 -2.30 4.44
N ARG A 110 -16.01 -2.88 3.33
CA ARG A 110 -17.12 -3.83 3.31
C ARG A 110 -17.04 -4.76 2.11
N GLY A 111 -17.85 -5.79 2.12
CA GLY A 111 -18.07 -6.68 1.00
C GLY A 111 -17.21 -7.94 1.00
N PRO A 112 -17.34 -8.79 -0.06
CA PRO A 112 -16.65 -10.07 -0.14
C PRO A 112 -15.12 -9.95 -0.06
N GLU A 113 -14.55 -8.93 -0.67
CA GLU A 113 -13.10 -8.69 -0.61
C GLU A 113 -12.65 -8.35 0.81
N TYR A 114 -13.42 -7.53 1.52
CA TYR A 114 -13.15 -7.22 2.93
C TYR A 114 -13.12 -8.50 3.77
N LEU A 115 -14.14 -9.34 3.64
CA LEU A 115 -14.24 -10.59 4.41
C LEU A 115 -13.10 -11.55 4.09
N ARG A 116 -12.67 -11.62 2.84
CA ARG A 116 -11.55 -12.45 2.44
C ARG A 116 -10.24 -11.98 3.07
N LEU A 117 -9.97 -10.68 3.04
CA LEU A 117 -8.77 -10.10 3.65
C LEU A 117 -8.81 -10.16 5.17
N LEU A 118 -9.98 -9.97 5.78
CA LEU A 118 -10.18 -10.12 7.21
C LEU A 118 -9.79 -11.52 7.70
N LYS A 119 -10.20 -12.55 6.96
CA LYS A 119 -9.84 -13.94 7.24
C LYS A 119 -8.32 -14.14 7.23
N ILE A 120 -7.62 -13.58 6.24
CA ILE A 120 -6.17 -13.66 6.13
C ILE A 120 -5.49 -13.01 7.34
N LEU A 121 -5.98 -11.83 7.76
CA LEU A 121 -5.46 -11.13 8.94
C LEU A 121 -5.69 -11.94 10.23
N PHE A 122 -6.87 -12.52 10.41
CA PHE A 122 -7.18 -13.33 11.58
C PHE A 122 -6.37 -14.62 11.62
N GLU A 123 -6.12 -15.25 10.50
CA GLU A 123 -5.25 -16.43 10.42
C GLU A 123 -3.81 -16.10 10.82
N ARG A 124 -3.34 -14.93 10.44
CA ARG A 124 -1.95 -14.51 10.71
C ARG A 124 -1.72 -14.08 12.14
N PHE A 125 -2.66 -13.34 12.77
CA PHE A 125 -2.45 -12.70 14.05
C PHE A 125 -3.39 -13.20 15.13
N GLU A 126 -2.83 -13.87 16.15
CA GLU A 126 -3.57 -14.31 17.33
C GLU A 126 -4.26 -13.15 18.06
N PHE A 127 -3.59 -12.00 18.15
CA PHE A 127 -4.15 -10.80 18.75
C PHE A 127 -5.48 -10.40 18.11
N TYR A 128 -5.59 -10.52 16.80
CA TYR A 128 -6.83 -10.24 16.08
C TYR A 128 -7.92 -11.29 16.35
N ARG A 129 -7.54 -12.55 16.47
CA ARG A 129 -8.51 -13.62 16.85
C ARG A 129 -9.07 -13.43 18.25
N LYS A 130 -8.26 -12.87 19.17
CA LYS A 130 -8.69 -12.57 20.55
C LYS A 130 -9.50 -11.29 20.65
N ASN A 131 -9.37 -10.39 19.68
CA ASN A 131 -10.06 -9.09 19.62
C ASN A 131 -10.74 -8.94 18.25
N PRO A 132 -11.74 -9.81 17.94
CA PRO A 132 -12.31 -9.85 16.59
C PRO A 132 -13.18 -8.64 16.30
N TRP A 133 -13.31 -8.33 15.02
CA TRP A 133 -14.20 -7.29 14.50
C TRP A 133 -14.80 -7.75 13.17
N GLY A 134 -15.77 -7.01 12.66
CA GLY A 134 -16.45 -7.27 11.40
C GLY A 134 -16.47 -6.07 10.47
N GLU A 135 -17.27 -6.21 9.42
CA GLU A 135 -17.45 -5.16 8.42
C GLU A 135 -17.87 -3.83 9.06
N GLY A 136 -17.28 -2.73 8.56
CA GLY A 136 -17.61 -1.38 9.01
C GLY A 136 -17.02 -0.97 10.36
N GLU A 137 -16.28 -1.86 11.03
CA GLU A 137 -15.67 -1.58 12.32
C GLU A 137 -14.20 -1.14 12.21
N SER A 138 -13.48 -1.65 11.22
CA SER A 138 -12.06 -1.31 10.99
C SER A 138 -11.74 -1.44 9.51
N PRO A 139 -11.32 -0.36 8.84
CA PRO A 139 -10.92 -0.45 7.44
C PRO A 139 -9.71 -1.36 7.24
N ILE A 140 -9.64 -2.00 6.08
CA ILE A 140 -8.47 -2.74 5.65
C ILE A 140 -7.80 -1.97 4.53
N LEU A 141 -6.49 -1.79 4.65
CA LEU A 141 -5.66 -1.21 3.62
C LEU A 141 -5.06 -2.33 2.77
N LYS A 142 -5.25 -2.24 1.47
CA LYS A 142 -4.60 -3.12 0.51
C LYS A 142 -3.58 -2.31 -0.27
N ILE A 143 -2.32 -2.57 -0.05
CA ILE A 143 -1.21 -1.84 -0.65
C ILE A 143 -0.63 -2.65 -1.79
N ARG A 144 -0.68 -2.08 -2.97
CA ARG A 144 -0.17 -2.66 -4.20
C ARG A 144 1.21 -2.09 -4.48
N PRO A 145 2.29 -2.89 -4.38
CA PRO A 145 3.65 -2.40 -4.62
C PRO A 145 3.84 -1.91 -6.05
N THR A 146 4.48 -0.75 -6.20
CA THR A 146 4.90 -0.20 -7.48
C THR A 146 6.42 -0.17 -7.62
N LYS A 147 7.15 -0.20 -6.51
CA LYS A 147 8.61 -0.24 -6.48
C LYS A 147 9.09 -0.93 -5.22
N ALA A 148 10.14 -1.72 -5.34
CA ALA A 148 10.79 -2.37 -4.19
C ALA A 148 12.31 -2.16 -4.26
N VAL A 149 12.92 -1.84 -3.12
CA VAL A 149 14.37 -1.73 -2.96
C VAL A 149 14.77 -2.55 -1.75
N MET A 150 15.65 -3.51 -1.96
CA MET A 150 16.15 -4.41 -0.91
C MET A 150 17.67 -4.26 -0.75
N TRP A 151 18.13 -4.26 0.50
CA TRP A 151 19.55 -4.20 0.84
C TRP A 151 19.94 -5.22 1.90
#